data_4a93513c55a82bdc7024913414c2c5e4
#
_entry.id   4a93513c55a82bdc7024913414c2c5e4
#
_cell.length_a   1.000
_cell.length_b   1.000
_cell.length_c   1.000
_cell.angle_alpha   90.00
_cell.angle_beta   90.00
_cell.angle_gamma   90.00
#
_symmetry.space_group_name_H-M   'P 1'
#
loop_
_entity.id
_entity.type
_entity.pdbx_description
1 polymer ?
#
loop_
_entity_poly.entity_id
_entity_poly.type
_entity_poly.pdbx_seq_one_letter_code
_entity_poly.pdbx_strand_id
1 'polypeptide(L)'
;MTMLRIAAVAAAALLGAAVSASAGDQGDPGQDCGVSTPEMVDCLNAQTAQWDKRLNAAYKAALDAALPKQREQLRAAQRLWIQYRDANCTYYAMGEGSIGRIEAAACMQRMTKARAEELSSGGAGPDNPGKEDRD
;
A
#
# COMPACT_ATOMS: atom_id res chain seq x y z
N MET A 1 -56.84 -50.78 5.05
CA MET A 1 -56.11 -50.50 6.31
C MET A 1 -54.69 -50.13 5.92
N THR A 2 -54.42 -48.83 5.81
CA THR A 2 -53.15 -48.31 5.29
C THR A 2 -52.50 -47.50 6.41
N MET A 3 -51.41 -48.02 6.97
CA MET A 3 -50.65 -47.36 8.03
C MET A 3 -49.77 -46.27 7.45
N LEU A 4 -50.05 -45.05 7.84
CA LEU A 4 -49.26 -43.86 7.54
C LEU A 4 -48.06 -43.81 8.47
N ARG A 5 -46.83 -43.94 7.97
CA ARG A 5 -45.59 -43.75 8.71
C ARG A 5 -45.10 -42.32 8.51
N ILE A 6 -45.16 -41.53 9.60
CA ILE A 6 -44.63 -40.19 9.65
C ILE A 6 -43.12 -40.30 9.94
N ALA A 7 -42.28 -39.92 8.99
CA ALA A 7 -40.87 -39.79 9.18
C ALA A 7 -40.55 -38.38 9.70
N ALA A 8 -40.05 -38.28 10.90
CA ALA A 8 -39.58 -37.03 11.50
C ALA A 8 -38.21 -36.70 10.92
N VAL A 9 -38.09 -35.61 10.18
CA VAL A 9 -36.84 -35.07 9.71
C VAL A 9 -36.32 -34.14 10.78
N ALA A 10 -35.23 -34.55 11.43
CA ALA A 10 -34.49 -33.71 12.37
C ALA A 10 -33.60 -32.74 11.56
N ALA A 11 -33.96 -31.45 11.59
CA ALA A 11 -33.13 -30.39 11.05
C ALA A 11 -31.99 -30.07 12.02
N ALA A 12 -30.77 -30.49 11.69
CA ALA A 12 -29.58 -30.08 12.42
C ALA A 12 -29.19 -28.67 11.97
N ALA A 13 -29.39 -27.67 12.81
CA ALA A 13 -28.92 -26.31 12.61
C ALA A 13 -27.41 -26.26 12.85
N LEU A 14 -26.64 -26.17 11.76
CA LEU A 14 -25.21 -25.85 11.81
C LEU A 14 -25.07 -24.34 12.09
N LEU A 15 -24.77 -23.97 13.33
CA LEU A 15 -24.29 -22.63 13.67
C LEU A 15 -22.89 -22.46 13.06
N GLY A 16 -22.85 -21.88 11.87
CA GLY A 16 -21.61 -21.38 11.29
C GLY A 16 -21.14 -20.18 12.10
N ALA A 17 -20.09 -20.34 12.92
CA ALA A 17 -19.38 -19.22 13.51
C ALA A 17 -18.73 -18.43 12.36
N ALA A 18 -19.30 -17.28 12.01
CA ALA A 18 -18.67 -16.30 11.17
C ALA A 18 -17.46 -15.75 11.92
N VAL A 19 -16.27 -16.24 11.58
CA VAL A 19 -15.03 -15.60 11.97
C VAL A 19 -14.98 -14.29 11.20
N SER A 20 -15.39 -13.20 11.83
CA SER A 20 -15.12 -11.86 11.34
C SER A 20 -13.61 -11.69 11.37
N ALA A 21 -12.95 -11.88 10.23
CA ALA A 21 -11.62 -11.37 10.03
C ALA A 21 -11.73 -9.84 10.17
N SER A 22 -11.38 -9.33 11.34
CA SER A 22 -11.10 -7.91 11.50
C SER A 22 -9.98 -7.59 10.51
N ALA A 23 -10.32 -6.96 9.40
CA ALA A 23 -9.35 -6.22 8.62
C ALA A 23 -8.74 -5.24 9.62
N GLY A 24 -7.52 -5.53 10.06
CA GLY A 24 -6.79 -4.66 10.96
C GLY A 24 -6.83 -3.28 10.35
N ASP A 25 -7.40 -2.36 11.08
CA ASP A 25 -7.32 -0.93 10.83
C ASP A 25 -5.83 -0.62 10.64
N GLN A 26 -5.42 -0.56 9.37
CA GLN A 26 -4.10 -0.07 9.01
C GLN A 26 -4.24 1.45 9.02
N GLY A 27 -4.29 2.00 10.25
CA GLY A 27 -4.32 3.42 10.49
C GLY A 27 -3.37 4.12 9.54
N ASP A 28 -3.82 5.23 9.01
CA ASP A 28 -3.01 6.11 8.17
C ASP A 28 -1.67 6.31 8.90
N PRO A 29 -0.53 5.94 8.28
CA PRO A 29 0.77 6.00 8.93
C PRO A 29 1.25 7.44 9.13
N GLY A 30 0.50 8.27 9.83
CA GLY A 30 0.80 9.66 10.09
C GLY A 30 0.33 10.14 11.45
N GLN A 31 -0.43 9.33 12.20
CA GLN A 31 -1.19 9.90 13.31
C GLN A 31 -0.56 9.84 14.70
N ASP A 32 0.48 9.06 14.98
CA ASP A 32 1.12 9.02 16.30
C ASP A 32 2.61 8.67 16.26
N CYS A 33 3.40 9.51 15.61
CA CYS A 33 4.85 9.33 15.54
C CYS A 33 5.62 9.91 16.76
N GLY A 34 4.97 10.10 17.90
CA GLY A 34 5.61 10.65 19.09
C GLY A 34 5.89 12.17 19.00
N VAL A 35 6.56 12.71 20.03
CA VAL A 35 6.80 14.16 20.16
C VAL A 35 8.28 14.55 20.06
N SER A 36 9.19 13.59 20.15
CA SER A 36 10.62 13.86 19.99
C SER A 36 11.08 13.58 18.55
N THR A 37 12.13 14.29 18.13
CA THR A 37 12.73 14.08 16.80
C THR A 37 13.11 12.62 16.52
N PRO A 38 13.79 11.90 17.43
CA PRO A 38 14.10 10.49 17.20
C PRO A 38 12.84 9.62 17.01
N GLU A 39 11.82 9.79 17.86
CA GLU A 39 10.57 9.03 17.76
C GLU A 39 9.87 9.27 16.42
N MET A 40 9.79 10.53 15.98
CA MET A 40 9.21 10.88 14.69
C MET A 40 9.96 10.23 13.52
N VAL A 41 11.31 10.31 13.54
CA VAL A 41 12.15 9.73 12.47
C VAL A 41 12.02 8.21 12.44
N ASP A 42 12.05 7.54 13.59
CA ASP A 42 11.94 6.08 13.68
C ASP A 42 10.56 5.60 13.21
N CYS A 43 9.50 6.29 13.60
CA CYS A 43 8.15 6.02 13.15
C CYS A 43 8.02 6.16 11.63
N LEU A 44 8.47 7.27 11.05
CA LEU A 44 8.44 7.51 9.61
C LEU A 44 9.26 6.48 8.83
N ASN A 45 10.41 6.08 9.37
CA ASN A 45 11.23 5.02 8.77
C ASN A 45 10.52 3.65 8.81
N ALA A 46 9.84 3.32 9.92
CA ALA A 46 9.06 2.09 10.04
C ALA A 46 7.89 2.07 9.02
N GLN A 47 7.22 3.19 8.86
CA GLN A 47 6.16 3.36 7.85
C GLN A 47 6.73 3.24 6.43
N THR A 48 7.89 3.86 6.16
CA THR A 48 8.58 3.74 4.87
C THR A 48 8.88 2.28 4.54
N ALA A 49 9.36 1.51 5.52
CA ALA A 49 9.64 0.08 5.32
C ALA A 49 8.37 -0.74 4.97
N GLN A 50 7.22 -0.39 5.54
CA GLN A 50 5.94 -1.02 5.19
C GLN A 50 5.51 -0.65 3.76
N TRP A 51 5.64 0.62 3.39
CA TRP A 51 5.34 1.08 2.03
C TRP A 51 6.31 0.50 1.00
N ASP A 52 7.57 0.33 1.34
CA ASP A 52 8.56 -0.31 0.46
C ASP A 52 8.18 -1.77 0.13
N LYS A 53 7.69 -2.52 1.10
CA LYS A 53 7.16 -3.87 0.85
C LYS A 53 5.98 -3.84 -0.12
N ARG A 54 5.05 -2.89 0.05
CA ARG A 54 3.89 -2.72 -0.85
C ARG A 54 4.35 -2.29 -2.25
N LEU A 55 5.30 -1.35 -2.32
CA LEU A 55 5.90 -0.89 -3.57
C LEU A 55 6.53 -2.05 -4.34
N ASN A 56 7.32 -2.89 -3.67
CA ASN A 56 7.97 -4.02 -4.31
C ASN A 56 6.95 -5.05 -4.83
N ALA A 57 5.87 -5.30 -4.09
CA ALA A 57 4.79 -6.17 -4.54
C ALA A 57 4.05 -5.59 -5.75
N ALA A 58 3.70 -4.31 -5.72
CA ALA A 58 3.04 -3.61 -6.82
C ALA A 58 3.92 -3.54 -8.07
N TYR A 59 5.21 -3.27 -7.91
CA TYR A 59 6.18 -3.25 -9.01
C TYR A 59 6.30 -4.64 -9.68
N LYS A 60 6.38 -5.70 -8.87
CA LYS A 60 6.40 -7.07 -9.41
C LYS A 60 5.13 -7.37 -10.19
N ALA A 61 3.96 -7.08 -9.63
CA ALA A 61 2.67 -7.30 -10.32
C ALA A 61 2.58 -6.51 -11.63
N ALA A 62 3.03 -5.25 -11.64
CA ALA A 62 3.07 -4.43 -12.84
C ALA A 62 4.02 -4.99 -13.90
N LEU A 63 5.20 -5.52 -13.51
CA LEU A 63 6.11 -6.20 -14.44
C LEU A 63 5.50 -7.48 -15.02
N ASP A 64 4.80 -8.26 -14.20
CA ASP A 64 4.20 -9.52 -14.65
C ASP A 64 3.06 -9.26 -15.67
N ALA A 65 2.30 -8.18 -15.49
CA ALA A 65 1.22 -7.77 -16.38
C ALA A 65 1.69 -7.02 -17.65
N ALA A 66 2.91 -6.48 -17.65
CA ALA A 66 3.40 -5.62 -18.73
C ALA A 66 3.83 -6.41 -19.97
N LEU A 67 3.61 -5.84 -21.16
CA LEU A 67 4.17 -6.31 -22.41
C LEU A 67 5.71 -6.18 -22.40
N PRO A 68 6.46 -6.97 -23.22
CA PRO A 68 7.93 -6.97 -23.17
C PRO A 68 8.58 -5.57 -23.21
N LYS A 69 8.19 -4.71 -24.16
CA LYS A 69 8.71 -3.33 -24.27
C LYS A 69 8.30 -2.46 -23.09
N GLN A 70 7.08 -2.61 -22.59
CA GLN A 70 6.62 -1.87 -21.41
C GLN A 70 7.39 -2.29 -20.15
N ARG A 71 7.74 -3.58 -20.04
CA ARG A 71 8.53 -4.11 -18.93
C ARG A 71 9.92 -3.52 -18.87
N GLU A 72 10.58 -3.39 -20.03
CA GLU A 72 11.89 -2.72 -20.11
C GLU A 72 11.79 -1.24 -19.69
N GLN A 73 10.77 -0.55 -20.18
CA GLN A 73 10.54 0.85 -19.84
C GLN A 73 10.19 1.05 -18.36
N LEU A 74 9.39 0.16 -17.79
CA LEU A 74 9.05 0.20 -16.37
C LEU A 74 10.29 0.01 -15.49
N ARG A 75 11.19 -0.91 -15.86
CA ARG A 75 12.49 -1.08 -15.17
C ARG A 75 13.35 0.17 -15.23
N ALA A 76 13.41 0.82 -16.39
CA ALA A 76 14.15 2.08 -16.56
C ALA A 76 13.54 3.19 -15.70
N ALA A 77 12.23 3.36 -15.75
CA ALA A 77 11.49 4.34 -14.96
C ALA A 77 11.67 4.13 -13.46
N GLN A 78 11.63 2.89 -12.99
CA GLN A 78 11.81 2.59 -11.56
C GLN A 78 13.22 2.95 -11.08
N ARG A 79 14.27 2.68 -11.88
CA ARG A 79 15.63 3.09 -11.52
C ARG A 79 15.78 4.61 -11.42
N LEU A 80 15.23 5.35 -12.38
CA LEU A 80 15.24 6.81 -12.37
C LEU A 80 14.44 7.38 -11.20
N TRP A 81 13.31 6.76 -10.89
CA TRP A 81 12.49 7.16 -9.77
C TRP A 81 13.22 7.00 -8.42
N ILE A 82 13.94 5.88 -8.21
CA ILE A 82 14.75 5.67 -7.01
C ILE A 82 15.80 6.78 -6.89
N GLN A 83 16.53 7.09 -7.96
CA GLN A 83 17.53 8.16 -7.96
C GLN A 83 16.91 9.52 -7.65
N TYR A 84 15.77 9.81 -8.24
CA TYR A 84 15.04 11.05 -7.97
C TYR A 84 14.57 11.12 -6.52
N ARG A 85 13.94 10.07 -6.00
CA ARG A 85 13.49 10.01 -4.61
C ARG A 85 14.64 10.29 -3.65
N ASP A 86 15.76 9.58 -3.84
CA ASP A 86 16.91 9.68 -2.93
C ASP A 86 17.54 11.07 -2.99
N ALA A 87 17.73 11.64 -4.17
CA ALA A 87 18.24 13.00 -4.34
C ALA A 87 17.28 14.05 -3.75
N ASN A 88 15.99 13.92 -4.02
CA ASN A 88 14.98 14.85 -3.51
C ASN A 88 14.90 14.82 -1.98
N CYS A 89 14.93 13.64 -1.37
CA CYS A 89 14.86 13.54 0.09
C CYS A 89 16.19 13.93 0.76
N THR A 90 17.33 13.77 0.09
CA THR A 90 18.61 14.33 0.54
C THR A 90 18.58 15.86 0.61
N TYR A 91 17.91 16.53 -0.33
CA TYR A 91 17.73 17.97 -0.27
C TYR A 91 17.08 18.42 1.06
N TYR A 92 16.04 17.72 1.52
CA TYR A 92 15.41 18.02 2.80
C TYR A 92 16.31 17.70 3.99
N ALA A 93 17.14 16.64 3.89
CA ALA A 93 18.10 16.30 4.94
C ALA A 93 19.18 17.37 5.16
N MET A 94 19.44 18.21 4.15
CA MET A 94 20.41 19.32 4.23
C MET A 94 19.84 20.56 4.93
N GLY A 95 18.57 20.55 5.34
CA GLY A 95 17.95 21.58 6.17
C GLY A 95 18.62 21.69 7.56
N GLU A 96 18.50 22.85 8.18
CA GLU A 96 19.14 23.10 9.47
C GLU A 96 18.47 22.34 10.63
N GLY A 97 19.28 21.89 11.57
CA GLY A 97 18.85 21.32 12.84
C GLY A 97 18.15 19.97 12.73
N SER A 98 17.29 19.68 13.70
CA SER A 98 16.59 18.41 13.80
C SER A 98 15.43 18.29 12.81
N ILE A 99 14.88 19.42 12.34
CA ILE A 99 13.74 19.43 11.43
C ILE A 99 14.10 18.80 10.07
N GLY A 100 15.29 19.03 9.54
CA GLY A 100 15.74 18.44 8.29
C GLY A 100 15.72 16.91 8.31
N ARG A 101 16.00 16.29 9.47
CA ARG A 101 15.92 14.83 9.62
C ARG A 101 14.48 14.32 9.54
N ILE A 102 13.53 15.04 10.16
CA ILE A 102 12.11 14.70 10.11
C ILE A 102 11.59 14.88 8.68
N GLU A 103 11.92 16.00 8.04
CA GLU A 103 11.49 16.30 6.67
C GLU A 103 12.02 15.27 5.65
N ALA A 104 13.28 14.84 5.81
CA ALA A 104 13.86 13.79 4.97
C ALA A 104 13.14 12.45 5.16
N ALA A 105 12.87 12.03 6.40
CA ALA A 105 12.15 10.80 6.68
C ALA A 105 10.70 10.87 6.15
N ALA A 106 10.02 12.00 6.35
CA ALA A 106 8.68 12.23 5.80
C ALA A 106 8.66 12.25 4.27
N CYS A 107 9.70 12.81 3.63
CA CYS A 107 9.86 12.76 2.18
C CYS A 107 9.97 11.32 1.68
N MET A 108 10.82 10.49 2.29
CA MET A 108 10.99 9.08 1.94
C MET A 108 9.68 8.32 2.07
N GLN A 109 8.97 8.48 3.17
CA GLN A 109 7.68 7.84 3.42
C GLN A 109 6.65 8.24 2.35
N ARG A 110 6.46 9.54 2.13
CA ARG A 110 5.47 10.07 1.20
C ARG A 110 5.73 9.63 -0.24
N MET A 111 6.98 9.72 -0.71
CA MET A 111 7.34 9.33 -2.07
C MET A 111 7.21 7.82 -2.29
N THR A 112 7.61 7.01 -1.32
CA THR A 112 7.49 5.54 -1.42
C THR A 112 6.02 5.12 -1.43
N LYS A 113 5.18 5.73 -0.59
CA LYS A 113 3.72 5.53 -0.58
C LYS A 113 3.12 5.86 -1.94
N ALA A 114 3.36 7.07 -2.45
CA ALA A 114 2.80 7.52 -3.72
C ALA A 114 3.18 6.59 -4.89
N ARG A 115 4.42 6.11 -4.94
CA ARG A 115 4.85 5.18 -5.99
C ARG A 115 4.20 3.80 -5.86
N ALA A 116 4.01 3.31 -4.64
CA ALA A 116 3.31 2.05 -4.41
C ALA A 116 1.85 2.13 -4.88
N GLU A 117 1.18 3.22 -4.57
CA GLU A 117 -0.20 3.48 -4.98
C GLU A 117 -0.33 3.64 -6.50
N GLU A 118 0.57 4.40 -7.13
CA GLU A 118 0.63 4.57 -8.59
C GLU A 118 0.75 3.21 -9.31
N LEU A 119 1.67 2.36 -8.88
CA LEU A 119 1.87 1.06 -9.51
C LEU A 119 0.72 0.07 -9.23
N SER A 120 0.08 0.19 -8.07
CA SER A 120 -1.08 -0.65 -7.71
C SER A 120 -2.33 -0.29 -8.51
N SER A 121 -2.49 0.98 -8.89
CA SER A 121 -3.61 1.46 -9.71
C SER A 121 -3.41 1.24 -11.23
N GLY A 122 -2.37 0.54 -11.64
CA GLY A 122 -2.05 0.33 -13.05
C GLY A 122 -1.60 1.62 -13.76
N GLY A 123 -1.00 2.56 -13.01
CA GLY A 123 -0.57 3.85 -13.54
C GLY A 123 -1.69 4.90 -13.62
N ALA A 124 -2.90 4.55 -13.18
CA ALA A 124 -3.96 5.54 -12.97
C ALA A 124 -3.70 6.24 -11.64
N GLY A 125 -2.81 7.24 -11.62
CA GLY A 125 -2.72 8.18 -10.51
C GLY A 125 -4.06 8.90 -10.29
N PRO A 126 -4.29 9.51 -9.12
CA PRO A 126 -5.54 10.24 -8.81
C PRO A 126 -5.87 11.34 -9.82
N ASP A 127 -4.92 11.76 -10.63
CA ASP A 127 -5.04 12.81 -11.63
C ASP A 127 -5.02 12.29 -13.08
N ASN A 128 -5.28 10.99 -13.31
CA ASN A 128 -5.39 10.48 -14.68
C ASN A 128 -6.82 10.68 -15.21
N PRO A 129 -7.09 11.71 -16.05
CA PRO A 129 -8.42 12.00 -16.60
C PRO A 129 -8.90 10.96 -17.63
N GLY A 130 -8.21 9.83 -17.78
CA GLY A 130 -8.47 8.83 -18.82
C GLY A 130 -9.42 7.71 -18.43
N LYS A 131 -10.05 7.77 -17.26
CA LYS A 131 -11.12 6.84 -16.86
C LYS A 131 -12.48 7.53 -16.86
N GLU A 132 -12.78 8.25 -17.93
CA GLU A 132 -14.16 8.57 -18.25
C GLU A 132 -14.75 7.34 -18.95
N ASP A 133 -15.76 6.82 -18.33
CA ASP A 133 -16.73 5.80 -18.68
C ASP A 133 -16.90 5.65 -20.19
N ARG A 134 -16.44 4.52 -20.72
CA ARG A 134 -16.90 4.04 -22.02
C ARG A 134 -18.06 3.09 -21.74
N ASP A 135 -19.26 3.66 -21.80
CA ASP A 135 -20.49 2.94 -22.06
C ASP A 135 -20.47 2.30 -23.46
#